data_a15c670193156fdb9655371a46fc7293
#
_entry.id   a15c670193156fdb9655371a46fc7293
#
_cell.length_a   1.000
_cell.length_b   1.000
_cell.length_c   1.000
_cell.angle_alpha   90.00
_cell.angle_beta   90.00
_cell.angle_gamma   90.00
#
_symmetry.space_group_name_H-M   'P 1'
#
loop_
_entity.id
_entity.type
_entity.pdbx_description
1 polymer ?
#
loop_
_entity_poly.entity_id
_entity_poly.type
_entity_poly.pdbx_seq_one_letter_code
_entity_poly.pdbx_strand_id
1 'polypeptide(L)'
;LPNEQDKQYIFGFAGPDDRLRARNAGYMMREAAAAKKAAGGTGFNVLALSYPHSYGGYGLSINAFKEAIAGSDLTIIGDVDEGFGQANGYKGAAKMIAALQGQSIDFVYGMDDAILTGGIKALEEAGMVMGKDVIAVGTVCNGDKQLIEEGKQFGTTLQSPLHEGQLAIKLVEEYLETGKLANYINFTPNPSVTKETIATTALRGFDGKLYGIEELCSGAW
;
A
#
# COMPACT_ATOMS: atom_id res chain seq x y z
N LEU A 1 14.54 5.77 5.11
CA LEU A 1 15.34 6.85 4.52
C LEU A 1 16.71 6.90 5.20
N PRO A 2 17.80 7.20 4.45
CA PRO A 2 19.13 7.43 5.03
C PRO A 2 19.07 8.58 6.05
N ASN A 3 19.79 8.44 7.16
CA ASN A 3 19.92 9.50 8.15
C ASN A 3 21.07 10.48 7.78
N GLU A 4 21.23 11.56 8.55
CA GLU A 4 22.28 12.55 8.27
C GLU A 4 23.70 11.96 8.35
N GLN A 5 23.94 10.95 9.21
CA GLN A 5 25.24 10.31 9.36
C GLN A 5 25.58 9.44 8.14
N ASP A 6 24.56 8.90 7.46
CA ASP A 6 24.74 8.07 6.26
C ASP A 6 25.15 8.89 5.04
N LYS A 7 24.89 10.21 5.03
CA LYS A 7 25.22 11.08 3.88
C LYS A 7 26.69 11.09 3.50
N GLN A 8 27.59 10.77 4.41
CA GLN A 8 29.01 10.63 4.09
C GLN A 8 29.35 9.39 3.23
N TYR A 9 28.43 8.41 3.19
CA TYR A 9 28.63 7.14 2.45
C TYR A 9 27.61 6.95 1.33
N ILE A 10 26.50 7.68 1.36
CA ILE A 10 25.38 7.54 0.44
C ILE A 10 25.19 8.85 -0.31
N PHE A 11 25.41 8.84 -1.63
CA PHE A 11 25.30 10.04 -2.47
C PHE A 11 23.88 10.51 -2.69
N GLY A 12 22.90 9.61 -2.58
CA GLY A 12 21.48 9.94 -2.72
C GLY A 12 20.58 8.75 -2.51
N PHE A 13 19.30 9.01 -2.50
CA PHE A 13 18.23 8.02 -2.37
C PHE A 13 17.32 8.11 -3.60
N ALA A 14 17.01 6.93 -4.17
CA ALA A 14 15.97 6.72 -5.18
C ALA A 14 15.02 5.65 -4.67
N GLY A 15 13.72 5.90 -4.65
CA GLY A 15 12.77 4.90 -4.19
C GLY A 15 11.36 5.46 -3.94
N PRO A 16 10.47 4.67 -3.35
CA PRO A 16 9.11 5.09 -3.05
C PRO A 16 9.06 6.06 -1.86
N ASP A 17 8.01 6.88 -1.82
CA ASP A 17 7.62 7.59 -0.61
C ASP A 17 6.62 6.74 0.19
N ASP A 18 7.11 6.02 1.19
CA ASP A 18 6.29 5.15 2.05
C ASP A 18 5.16 5.92 2.76
N ARG A 19 5.41 7.18 3.12
CA ARG A 19 4.40 8.03 3.76
C ARG A 19 3.31 8.40 2.77
N LEU A 20 3.68 8.79 1.55
CA LEU A 20 2.71 9.16 0.51
C LEU A 20 1.85 7.96 0.13
N ARG A 21 2.46 6.77 -0.06
CA ARG A 21 1.73 5.53 -0.36
C ARG A 21 0.68 5.23 0.71
N ALA A 22 1.09 5.17 1.96
CA ALA A 22 0.20 4.87 3.07
C ALA A 22 -0.88 5.94 3.27
N ARG A 23 -0.56 7.21 3.07
CA ARG A 23 -1.53 8.32 3.11
C ARG A 23 -2.56 8.18 1.99
N ASN A 24 -2.15 7.85 0.79
CA ASN A 24 -3.05 7.62 -0.34
C ASN A 24 -3.98 6.42 -0.08
N ALA A 25 -3.47 5.34 0.52
CA ALA A 25 -4.31 4.22 0.96
C ALA A 25 -5.36 4.65 2.00
N GLY A 26 -4.97 5.49 2.96
CA GLY A 26 -5.90 6.07 3.93
C GLY A 26 -6.98 6.94 3.29
N TYR A 27 -6.64 7.72 2.27
CA TYR A 27 -7.63 8.53 1.53
C TYR A 27 -8.59 7.65 0.73
N MET A 28 -8.11 6.60 0.05
CA MET A 28 -8.99 5.63 -0.61
C MET A 28 -9.94 4.96 0.38
N MET A 29 -9.44 4.59 1.56
CA MET A 29 -10.29 3.98 2.60
C MET A 29 -11.34 4.95 3.13
N ARG A 30 -11.01 6.24 3.30
CA ARG A 30 -12.00 7.28 3.67
C ARG A 30 -13.06 7.46 2.59
N GLU A 31 -12.69 7.44 1.32
CA GLU A 31 -13.62 7.52 0.20
C GLU A 31 -14.61 6.34 0.24
N ALA A 32 -14.10 5.12 0.38
CA ALA A 32 -14.91 3.92 0.51
C ALA A 32 -15.82 3.97 1.76
N ALA A 33 -15.30 4.47 2.88
CA ALA A 33 -16.08 4.64 4.10
C ALA A 33 -17.21 5.67 3.94
N ALA A 34 -16.93 6.78 3.27
CA ALA A 34 -17.94 7.79 2.97
C ALA A 34 -19.05 7.24 2.06
N ALA A 35 -18.69 6.46 1.04
CA ALA A 35 -19.64 5.78 0.16
C ALA A 35 -20.49 4.76 0.93
N LYS A 36 -19.87 3.92 1.78
CA LYS A 36 -20.58 2.99 2.67
C LYS A 36 -21.59 3.71 3.57
N LYS A 37 -21.18 4.80 4.22
CA LYS A 37 -22.04 5.63 5.08
C LYS A 37 -23.20 6.25 4.31
N ALA A 38 -22.95 6.79 3.12
CA ALA A 38 -24.01 7.36 2.27
C ALA A 38 -25.05 6.33 1.83
N ALA A 39 -24.65 5.05 1.69
CA ALA A 39 -25.54 3.92 1.43
C ALA A 39 -26.28 3.40 2.68
N GLY A 40 -26.14 4.06 3.84
CA GLY A 40 -26.77 3.65 5.11
C GLY A 40 -26.00 2.55 5.85
N GLY A 41 -24.79 2.22 5.42
CA GLY A 41 -23.93 1.24 6.08
C GLY A 41 -23.43 1.75 7.43
N THR A 42 -23.26 0.83 8.36
CA THR A 42 -22.69 1.05 9.69
C THR A 42 -21.47 0.17 9.87
N GLY A 43 -20.64 0.48 10.89
CA GLY A 43 -19.39 -0.23 11.13
C GLY A 43 -18.24 0.32 10.28
N PHE A 44 -17.18 0.75 10.98
CA PHE A 44 -16.01 1.39 10.37
C PHE A 44 -14.72 0.89 11.05
N ASN A 45 -14.74 -0.35 11.52
CA ASN A 45 -13.61 -1.00 12.17
C ASN A 45 -12.58 -1.44 11.15
N VAL A 46 -11.34 -1.03 11.33
CA VAL A 46 -10.20 -1.32 10.44
C VAL A 46 -9.27 -2.34 11.08
N LEU A 47 -9.01 -3.44 10.38
CA LEU A 47 -7.89 -4.33 10.68
C LEU A 47 -6.68 -3.90 9.83
N ALA A 48 -5.56 -3.59 10.46
CA ALA A 48 -4.29 -3.36 9.78
C ALA A 48 -3.47 -4.65 9.76
N LEU A 49 -3.07 -5.07 8.55
CA LEU A 49 -2.12 -6.15 8.30
C LEU A 49 -0.78 -5.51 7.97
N SER A 50 0.11 -5.50 8.94
CA SER A 50 1.29 -4.65 8.93
C SER A 50 2.57 -5.41 8.61
N TYR A 51 3.57 -4.67 8.20
CA TYR A 51 4.95 -5.13 8.20
C TYR A 51 5.43 -5.44 9.63
N PRO A 52 6.51 -6.23 9.78
CA PRO A 52 7.14 -6.41 11.08
C PRO A 52 7.36 -5.07 11.78
N HIS A 53 6.89 -4.95 13.03
CA HIS A 53 6.97 -3.69 13.78
C HIS A 53 8.42 -3.22 14.01
N SER A 54 9.38 -4.15 13.91
CA SER A 54 10.82 -3.85 13.92
C SER A 54 11.36 -3.31 12.59
N TYR A 55 10.57 -3.41 11.50
CA TYR A 55 10.97 -2.90 10.19
C TYR A 55 10.87 -1.37 10.13
N GLY A 56 11.92 -0.71 9.63
CA GLY A 56 11.98 0.76 9.62
C GLY A 56 10.87 1.46 8.83
N GLY A 57 10.29 0.79 7.82
CA GLY A 57 9.17 1.31 7.03
C GLY A 57 7.81 1.24 7.74
N TYR A 58 7.68 0.37 8.76
CA TYR A 58 6.41 0.21 9.48
C TYR A 58 5.92 1.53 10.08
N GLY A 59 6.74 2.17 10.93
CA GLY A 59 6.37 3.41 11.61
C GLY A 59 6.02 4.55 10.65
N LEU A 60 6.74 4.64 9.51
CA LEU A 60 6.46 5.64 8.49
C LEU A 60 5.07 5.41 7.86
N SER A 61 4.77 4.17 7.50
CA SER A 61 3.52 3.79 6.83
C SER A 61 2.32 3.86 7.78
N ILE A 62 2.38 3.22 8.96
CA ILE A 62 1.22 3.18 9.86
C ILE A 62 0.84 4.56 10.38
N ASN A 63 1.82 5.43 10.67
CA ASN A 63 1.53 6.78 11.13
C ASN A 63 0.90 7.64 10.03
N ALA A 64 1.42 7.55 8.79
CA ALA A 64 0.84 8.28 7.66
C ALA A 64 -0.57 7.79 7.31
N PHE A 65 -0.84 6.48 7.42
CA PHE A 65 -2.19 5.94 7.28
C PHE A 65 -3.13 6.46 8.38
N LYS A 66 -2.70 6.41 9.66
CA LYS A 66 -3.47 6.94 10.81
C LYS A 66 -3.77 8.43 10.64
N GLU A 67 -2.79 9.22 10.20
CA GLU A 67 -3.00 10.65 9.90
C GLU A 67 -4.05 10.85 8.79
N ALA A 68 -4.00 10.03 7.74
CA ALA A 68 -4.93 10.16 6.62
C ALA A 68 -6.37 9.81 6.99
N ILE A 69 -6.61 8.84 7.87
CA ILE A 69 -7.95 8.46 8.33
C ILE A 69 -8.44 9.30 9.51
N ALA A 70 -7.61 10.15 10.10
CA ALA A 70 -7.98 10.98 11.24
C ALA A 70 -9.18 11.88 10.92
N GLY A 71 -10.09 12.02 11.89
CA GLY A 71 -11.33 12.79 11.74
C GLY A 71 -12.40 12.15 10.85
N SER A 72 -12.23 10.88 10.46
CA SER A 72 -13.28 10.05 9.87
C SER A 72 -13.92 9.12 10.91
N ASP A 73 -14.91 8.32 10.50
CA ASP A 73 -15.51 7.31 11.38
C ASP A 73 -14.61 6.04 11.53
N LEU A 74 -13.55 5.91 10.72
CA LEU A 74 -12.67 4.74 10.72
C LEU A 74 -11.88 4.61 12.03
N THR A 75 -11.88 3.40 12.60
CA THR A 75 -11.17 3.09 13.85
C THR A 75 -10.33 1.84 13.69
N ILE A 76 -9.03 1.92 13.89
CA ILE A 76 -8.16 0.74 13.87
C ILE A 76 -8.40 -0.07 15.15
N ILE A 77 -8.92 -1.29 14.99
CA ILE A 77 -9.23 -2.22 16.08
C ILE A 77 -8.17 -3.32 16.24
N GLY A 78 -7.28 -3.45 15.29
CA GLY A 78 -6.17 -4.39 15.33
C GLY A 78 -5.07 -3.98 14.37
N ASP A 79 -3.83 -4.19 14.81
CA ASP A 79 -2.61 -3.97 14.02
C ASP A 79 -1.72 -5.19 14.23
N VAL A 80 -1.65 -6.06 13.24
CA VAL A 80 -1.04 -7.37 13.38
C VAL A 80 0.21 -7.50 12.50
N ASP A 81 1.26 -8.00 13.11
CA ASP A 81 2.57 -8.25 12.56
C ASP A 81 2.88 -9.76 12.58
N GLU A 82 2.76 -10.44 11.45
CA GLU A 82 3.18 -11.84 11.29
C GLU A 82 4.28 -11.97 10.23
N GLY A 83 4.75 -10.85 9.66
CA GLY A 83 5.79 -10.80 8.64
C GLY A 83 5.29 -10.46 7.24
N PHE A 84 6.17 -10.61 6.25
CA PHE A 84 5.89 -10.28 4.85
C PHE A 84 5.19 -11.43 4.10
N GLY A 85 4.46 -11.07 3.05
CA GLY A 85 3.91 -11.98 2.05
C GLY A 85 2.57 -12.62 2.43
N GLN A 86 1.98 -13.32 1.48
CA GLN A 86 0.61 -13.84 1.55
C GLN A 86 0.38 -14.80 2.72
N ALA A 87 1.31 -15.73 2.97
CA ALA A 87 1.16 -16.72 4.05
C ALA A 87 1.07 -16.05 5.43
N ASN A 88 1.86 -15.01 5.66
CA ASN A 88 1.84 -14.26 6.91
C ASN A 88 0.63 -13.33 7.01
N GLY A 89 0.20 -12.73 5.89
CA GLY A 89 -1.06 -11.98 5.84
C GLY A 89 -2.27 -12.85 6.18
N TYR A 90 -2.34 -14.06 5.64
CA TYR A 90 -3.36 -15.04 5.99
C TYR A 90 -3.35 -15.38 7.48
N LYS A 91 -2.17 -15.72 8.01
CA LYS A 91 -2.00 -16.09 9.42
C LYS A 91 -2.40 -14.93 10.35
N GLY A 92 -1.98 -13.70 10.02
CA GLY A 92 -2.31 -12.51 10.80
C GLY A 92 -3.82 -12.23 10.82
N ALA A 93 -4.47 -12.28 9.67
CA ALA A 93 -5.92 -12.11 9.58
C ALA A 93 -6.68 -13.20 10.34
N ALA A 94 -6.33 -14.47 10.15
CA ALA A 94 -6.97 -15.60 10.86
C ALA A 94 -6.84 -15.47 12.39
N LYS A 95 -5.67 -15.07 12.87
CA LYS A 95 -5.42 -14.79 14.30
C LYS A 95 -6.33 -13.66 14.82
N MET A 96 -6.47 -12.57 14.06
CA MET A 96 -7.29 -11.43 14.47
C MET A 96 -8.79 -11.75 14.39
N ILE A 97 -9.26 -12.50 13.39
CA ILE A 97 -10.64 -12.97 13.32
C ILE A 97 -10.99 -13.74 14.60
N ALA A 98 -10.10 -14.63 15.05
CA ALA A 98 -10.31 -15.39 16.29
C ALA A 98 -10.26 -14.50 17.55
N ALA A 99 -9.39 -13.48 17.57
CA ALA A 99 -9.20 -12.62 18.74
C ALA A 99 -10.31 -11.55 18.89
N LEU A 100 -10.86 -11.07 17.77
CA LEU A 100 -11.88 -10.02 17.72
C LEU A 100 -13.32 -10.56 17.85
N GLN A 101 -13.52 -11.63 18.61
CA GLN A 101 -14.83 -12.25 18.77
C GLN A 101 -15.91 -11.24 19.13
N GLY A 102 -16.95 -11.14 18.28
CA GLY A 102 -18.07 -10.23 18.47
C GLY A 102 -17.85 -8.80 17.97
N GLN A 103 -16.67 -8.47 17.47
CA GLN A 103 -16.43 -7.21 16.75
C GLN A 103 -16.39 -7.46 15.25
N SER A 104 -17.09 -6.61 14.48
CA SER A 104 -17.00 -6.66 13.02
C SER A 104 -15.64 -6.16 12.55
N ILE A 105 -15.11 -6.77 11.50
CA ILE A 105 -14.05 -6.21 10.67
C ILE A 105 -14.75 -5.65 9.44
N ASP A 106 -14.77 -4.34 9.28
CA ASP A 106 -15.49 -3.67 8.19
C ASP A 106 -14.54 -3.20 7.08
N PHE A 107 -13.29 -2.96 7.44
CA PHE A 107 -12.21 -2.55 6.55
C PHE A 107 -10.94 -3.32 6.88
N VAL A 108 -10.13 -3.58 5.85
CA VAL A 108 -8.79 -4.11 6.03
C VAL A 108 -7.77 -3.27 5.26
N TYR A 109 -6.71 -2.88 5.94
CA TYR A 109 -5.56 -2.20 5.37
C TYR A 109 -4.39 -3.18 5.29
N GLY A 110 -3.86 -3.41 4.10
CA GLY A 110 -2.61 -4.13 3.91
C GLY A 110 -1.46 -3.17 3.64
N MET A 111 -0.38 -3.26 4.41
CA MET A 111 0.83 -2.46 4.17
C MET A 111 1.53 -2.81 2.86
N ASP A 112 1.23 -3.97 2.27
CA ASP A 112 1.40 -4.28 0.86
C ASP A 112 0.29 -5.22 0.38
N ASP A 113 0.15 -5.35 -0.94
CA ASP A 113 -0.91 -6.16 -1.52
C ASP A 113 -0.64 -7.66 -1.38
N ALA A 114 0.60 -8.09 -1.24
CA ALA A 114 0.91 -9.51 -1.00
C ALA A 114 0.40 -9.95 0.38
N ILE A 115 0.63 -9.14 1.43
CA ILE A 115 0.07 -9.38 2.77
C ILE A 115 -1.47 -9.32 2.70
N LEU A 116 -2.02 -8.30 2.00
CA LEU A 116 -3.46 -8.12 1.88
C LEU A 116 -4.13 -9.29 1.16
N THR A 117 -3.55 -9.82 0.09
CA THR A 117 -4.06 -11.00 -0.64
C THR A 117 -4.25 -12.20 0.30
N GLY A 118 -3.28 -12.44 1.18
CA GLY A 118 -3.42 -13.47 2.22
C GLY A 118 -4.53 -13.16 3.22
N GLY A 119 -4.63 -11.92 3.64
CA GLY A 119 -5.68 -11.45 4.55
C GLY A 119 -7.08 -11.60 3.96
N ILE A 120 -7.27 -11.20 2.71
CA ILE A 120 -8.54 -11.37 1.97
C ILE A 120 -8.96 -12.84 1.97
N LYS A 121 -8.04 -13.75 1.65
CA LYS A 121 -8.34 -15.18 1.67
C LYS A 121 -8.83 -15.67 3.05
N ALA A 122 -8.19 -15.25 4.13
CA ALA A 122 -8.61 -15.64 5.48
C ALA A 122 -9.99 -15.08 5.84
N LEU A 123 -10.30 -13.85 5.43
CA LEU A 123 -11.61 -13.23 5.64
C LEU A 123 -12.72 -13.94 4.84
N GLU A 124 -12.45 -14.30 3.57
CA GLU A 124 -13.39 -15.10 2.75
C GLU A 124 -13.65 -16.48 3.34
N GLU A 125 -12.61 -17.19 3.82
CA GLU A 125 -12.76 -18.49 4.49
C GLU A 125 -13.53 -18.38 5.81
N ALA A 126 -13.52 -17.24 6.46
CA ALA A 126 -14.36 -16.93 7.62
C ALA A 126 -15.81 -16.53 7.26
N GLY A 127 -16.17 -16.56 5.97
CA GLY A 127 -17.52 -16.29 5.48
C GLY A 127 -17.83 -14.83 5.20
N MET A 128 -16.84 -13.94 5.21
CA MET A 128 -17.02 -12.52 4.89
C MET A 128 -16.98 -12.30 3.37
N VAL A 129 -17.85 -11.45 2.86
CA VAL A 129 -17.91 -11.13 1.42
C VAL A 129 -17.10 -9.85 1.17
N MET A 130 -15.95 -10.02 0.50
CA MET A 130 -15.08 -8.89 0.16
C MET A 130 -15.75 -7.93 -0.84
N GLY A 131 -15.52 -6.64 -0.65
CA GLY A 131 -16.17 -5.57 -1.41
C GLY A 131 -17.61 -5.26 -0.97
N LYS A 132 -18.20 -6.07 -0.09
CA LYS A 132 -19.54 -5.89 0.45
C LYS A 132 -19.51 -5.77 1.99
N ASP A 133 -19.14 -6.85 2.66
CA ASP A 133 -19.06 -6.87 4.14
C ASP A 133 -17.77 -6.20 4.61
N VAL A 134 -16.66 -6.49 3.92
CA VAL A 134 -15.33 -5.95 4.23
C VAL A 134 -14.76 -5.26 3.00
N ILE A 135 -14.26 -4.04 3.17
CA ILE A 135 -13.58 -3.27 2.12
C ILE A 135 -12.07 -3.32 2.37
N ALA A 136 -11.33 -3.78 1.36
CA ALA A 136 -9.88 -3.94 1.42
C ALA A 136 -9.14 -2.85 0.65
N VAL A 137 -8.11 -2.25 1.26
CA VAL A 137 -7.21 -1.30 0.59
C VAL A 137 -5.77 -1.69 0.86
N GLY A 138 -4.97 -1.75 -0.19
CA GLY A 138 -3.56 -2.11 -0.11
C GLY A 138 -2.60 -1.03 -0.58
N THR A 139 -1.33 -1.40 -0.68
CA THR A 139 -0.26 -0.59 -1.26
C THR A 139 0.74 -1.48 -1.99
N VAL A 140 1.65 -0.87 -2.76
CA VAL A 140 2.80 -1.50 -3.45
C VAL A 140 2.48 -2.11 -4.82
N CYS A 141 1.27 -2.55 -5.08
CA CYS A 141 0.86 -3.30 -6.28
C CYS A 141 1.70 -4.58 -6.52
N ASN A 142 1.94 -5.36 -5.45
CA ASN A 142 2.69 -6.62 -5.50
C ASN A 142 1.82 -7.85 -5.12
N GLY A 143 0.51 -7.71 -5.15
CA GLY A 143 -0.46 -8.76 -4.85
C GLY A 143 -1.09 -9.37 -6.09
N ASP A 144 -2.40 -9.62 -6.02
CA ASP A 144 -3.20 -10.17 -7.11
C ASP A 144 -4.11 -9.08 -7.69
N LYS A 145 -3.82 -8.68 -8.93
CA LYS A 145 -4.58 -7.67 -9.67
C LYS A 145 -6.07 -8.02 -9.80
N GLN A 146 -6.40 -9.30 -9.94
CA GLN A 146 -7.78 -9.75 -10.11
C GLN A 146 -8.66 -9.35 -8.93
N LEU A 147 -8.12 -9.25 -7.72
CA LEU A 147 -8.88 -8.80 -6.55
C LEU A 147 -9.42 -7.37 -6.72
N ILE A 148 -8.68 -6.50 -7.39
CA ILE A 148 -9.15 -5.14 -7.72
C ILE A 148 -10.17 -5.20 -8.88
N GLU A 149 -9.89 -5.96 -9.93
CA GLU A 149 -10.78 -6.11 -11.09
C GLU A 149 -12.13 -6.73 -10.71
N GLU A 150 -12.14 -7.67 -9.77
CA GLU A 150 -13.35 -8.29 -9.21
C GLU A 150 -14.05 -7.40 -8.16
N GLY A 151 -13.40 -6.36 -7.66
CA GLY A 151 -13.93 -5.48 -6.62
C GLY A 151 -13.82 -6.04 -5.20
N LYS A 152 -13.03 -7.10 -5.00
CA LYS A 152 -12.71 -7.66 -3.69
C LYS A 152 -11.73 -6.79 -2.92
N GLN A 153 -10.85 -6.12 -3.65
CA GLN A 153 -9.98 -5.06 -3.16
C GLN A 153 -10.39 -3.74 -3.82
N PHE A 154 -10.62 -2.70 -3.02
CA PHE A 154 -11.04 -1.39 -3.50
C PHE A 154 -9.96 -0.71 -4.34
N GLY A 155 -8.71 -0.84 -3.91
CA GLY A 155 -7.58 -0.26 -4.62
C GLY A 155 -6.25 -0.48 -3.93
N THR A 156 -5.21 -0.01 -4.60
CA THR A 156 -3.81 -0.03 -4.14
C THR A 156 -3.11 1.28 -4.48
N THR A 157 -1.89 1.46 -3.97
CA THR A 157 -0.98 2.51 -4.42
C THR A 157 0.18 1.89 -5.17
N LEU A 158 0.56 2.50 -6.27
CA LEU A 158 1.62 2.00 -7.12
C LEU A 158 3.01 2.18 -6.48
N GLN A 159 3.82 1.15 -6.54
CA GLN A 159 5.28 1.21 -6.38
C GLN A 159 5.90 0.46 -7.55
N SER A 160 6.70 1.15 -8.34
CA SER A 160 7.26 0.57 -9.57
C SER A 160 8.76 0.28 -9.44
N PRO A 161 9.16 -1.00 -9.35
CA PRO A 161 10.57 -1.38 -9.40
C PRO A 161 11.26 -0.89 -10.68
N LEU A 162 10.54 -0.83 -11.80
CA LEU A 162 11.04 -0.27 -13.05
C LEU A 162 11.44 1.20 -12.88
N HIS A 163 10.55 2.02 -12.33
CA HIS A 163 10.84 3.45 -12.09
C HIS A 163 11.95 3.66 -11.06
N GLU A 164 12.00 2.83 -10.03
CA GLU A 164 13.08 2.89 -9.02
C GLU A 164 14.44 2.62 -9.66
N GLY A 165 14.53 1.57 -10.50
CA GLY A 165 15.75 1.25 -11.25
C GLY A 165 16.14 2.36 -12.22
N GLN A 166 15.20 2.88 -13.02
CA GLN A 166 15.46 3.98 -13.95
C GLN A 166 15.92 5.25 -13.24
N LEU A 167 15.26 5.60 -12.12
CA LEU A 167 15.63 6.77 -11.33
C LEU A 167 17.03 6.61 -10.73
N ALA A 168 17.35 5.42 -10.20
CA ALA A 168 18.68 5.16 -9.65
C ALA A 168 19.79 5.32 -10.71
N ILE A 169 19.58 4.78 -11.91
CA ILE A 169 20.55 4.94 -13.03
C ILE A 169 20.71 6.43 -13.38
N LYS A 170 19.60 7.16 -13.53
CA LYS A 170 19.63 8.59 -13.83
C LYS A 170 20.40 9.40 -12.79
N LEU A 171 20.25 9.09 -11.50
CA LEU A 171 21.00 9.77 -10.44
C LEU A 171 22.49 9.44 -10.49
N VAL A 172 22.86 8.20 -10.85
CA VAL A 172 24.26 7.83 -11.06
C VAL A 172 24.85 8.63 -12.22
N GLU A 173 24.15 8.72 -13.36
CA GLU A 173 24.58 9.53 -14.51
C GLU A 173 24.78 11.00 -14.13
N GLU A 174 23.79 11.62 -13.45
CA GLU A 174 23.91 13.00 -12.96
C GLU A 174 25.14 13.20 -12.07
N TYR A 175 25.38 12.27 -11.14
CA TYR A 175 26.53 12.33 -10.25
C TYR A 175 27.87 12.23 -11.00
N LEU A 176 27.96 11.31 -11.96
CA LEU A 176 29.18 11.13 -12.77
C LEU A 176 29.48 12.34 -13.64
N GLU A 177 28.45 13.03 -14.14
CA GLU A 177 28.60 14.21 -14.99
C GLU A 177 28.90 15.49 -14.18
N THR A 178 28.30 15.64 -13.02
CA THR A 178 28.31 16.93 -12.28
C THR A 178 29.09 16.89 -10.96
N GLY A 179 29.42 15.69 -10.47
CA GLY A 179 30.04 15.46 -9.15
C GLY A 179 29.10 15.62 -7.96
N LYS A 180 27.81 15.86 -8.19
CA LYS A 180 26.78 16.05 -7.14
C LYS A 180 25.37 15.71 -7.67
N LEU A 181 24.44 15.47 -6.79
CA LEU A 181 23.03 15.38 -7.12
C LEU A 181 22.29 16.69 -6.79
N ALA A 182 21.30 17.05 -7.59
CA ALA A 182 20.43 18.19 -7.35
C ALA A 182 19.62 18.02 -6.04
N ASN A 183 19.14 16.78 -5.79
CA ASN A 183 18.45 16.43 -4.56
C ASN A 183 19.05 15.15 -3.96
N TYR A 184 19.16 15.11 -2.63
CA TYR A 184 19.61 13.93 -1.92
C TYR A 184 18.53 12.83 -1.88
N ILE A 185 17.26 13.22 -1.75
CA ILE A 185 16.12 12.29 -1.73
C ILE A 185 15.30 12.50 -2.99
N ASN A 186 15.08 11.42 -3.73
CA ASN A 186 14.35 11.42 -4.99
C ASN A 186 13.30 10.29 -4.94
N PHE A 187 12.03 10.67 -5.04
CA PHE A 187 10.92 9.73 -4.98
C PHE A 187 10.38 9.38 -6.37
N THR A 188 9.97 8.14 -6.52
CA THR A 188 9.16 7.69 -7.64
C THR A 188 7.69 8.05 -7.43
N PRO A 189 6.88 8.18 -8.51
CA PRO A 189 5.44 8.39 -8.38
C PRO A 189 4.74 7.22 -7.70
N ASN A 190 3.77 7.52 -6.82
CA ASN A 190 2.98 6.52 -6.11
C ASN A 190 1.46 6.81 -6.24
N PRO A 191 0.87 6.81 -7.46
CA PRO A 191 -0.56 7.07 -7.61
C PRO A 191 -1.41 5.96 -7.02
N SER A 192 -2.65 6.31 -6.66
CA SER A 192 -3.69 5.35 -6.33
C SER A 192 -4.21 4.67 -7.60
N VAL A 193 -4.51 3.38 -7.49
CA VAL A 193 -5.08 2.55 -8.55
C VAL A 193 -6.31 1.87 -7.99
N THR A 194 -7.46 2.06 -8.66
CA THR A 194 -8.74 1.45 -8.31
C THR A 194 -9.28 0.66 -9.50
N LYS A 195 -10.40 -0.03 -9.32
CA LYS A 195 -11.07 -0.76 -10.41
C LYS A 195 -11.37 0.14 -11.63
N GLU A 196 -11.71 1.41 -11.39
CA GLU A 196 -12.05 2.37 -12.45
C GLU A 196 -10.82 2.83 -13.23
N THR A 197 -9.65 2.81 -12.61
CA THR A 197 -8.42 3.37 -13.20
C THR A 197 -7.41 2.32 -13.64
N ILE A 198 -7.51 1.06 -13.15
CA ILE A 198 -6.51 0.02 -13.36
C ILE A 198 -6.20 -0.21 -14.86
N ALA A 199 -7.22 -0.24 -15.71
CA ALA A 199 -7.06 -0.48 -17.14
C ALA A 199 -6.42 0.70 -17.90
N THR A 200 -6.43 1.90 -17.33
CA THR A 200 -5.94 3.13 -17.97
C THR A 200 -4.73 3.75 -17.27
N THR A 201 -4.33 3.20 -16.12
CA THR A 201 -3.16 3.70 -15.40
C THR A 201 -1.90 3.43 -16.19
N ALA A 202 -1.21 4.49 -16.55
CA ALA A 202 0.09 4.44 -17.20
C ALA A 202 0.94 5.62 -16.72
N LEU A 203 2.23 5.40 -16.56
CA LEU A 203 3.18 6.43 -16.13
C LEU A 203 4.33 6.53 -17.12
N ARG A 204 4.82 7.76 -17.29
CA ARG A 204 6.03 8.00 -18.06
C ARG A 204 7.25 7.65 -17.23
N GLY A 205 8.09 6.77 -17.77
CA GLY A 205 9.38 6.41 -17.19
C GLY A 205 10.39 7.55 -17.29
N PHE A 206 11.48 7.42 -16.55
CA PHE A 206 12.60 8.37 -16.62
C PHE A 206 13.36 8.31 -17.94
N ASP A 207 13.16 7.27 -18.74
CA ASP A 207 13.62 7.15 -20.12
C ASP A 207 12.69 7.81 -21.15
N GLY A 208 11.59 8.42 -20.71
CA GLY A 208 10.61 9.12 -21.52
C GLY A 208 9.52 8.24 -22.15
N LYS A 209 9.58 6.90 -22.01
CA LYS A 209 8.54 5.99 -22.52
C LYS A 209 7.34 5.94 -21.58
N LEU A 210 6.19 5.58 -22.12
CA LEU A 210 4.97 5.34 -21.36
C LEU A 210 4.87 3.85 -21.04
N TYR A 211 4.64 3.51 -19.78
CA TYR A 211 4.51 2.15 -19.27
C TYR A 211 3.14 1.93 -18.67
N GLY A 212 2.50 0.83 -19.01
CA GLY A 212 1.23 0.41 -18.45
C GLY A 212 1.40 -0.25 -17.08
N ILE A 213 0.27 -0.53 -16.43
CA ILE A 213 0.24 -1.05 -15.06
C ILE A 213 0.99 -2.40 -14.92
N GLU A 214 0.90 -3.26 -15.93
CA GLU A 214 1.56 -4.57 -15.94
C GLU A 214 3.10 -4.45 -15.92
N GLU A 215 3.65 -3.40 -16.53
CA GLU A 215 5.08 -3.14 -16.56
C GLU A 215 5.57 -2.39 -15.32
N LEU A 216 4.67 -1.66 -14.66
CA LEU A 216 4.99 -0.81 -13.52
C LEU A 216 4.98 -1.56 -12.19
N CYS A 217 4.11 -2.56 -12.07
CA CYS A 217 3.92 -3.33 -10.84
C CYS A 217 4.73 -4.62 -10.83
N SER A 218 4.85 -5.23 -9.68
CA SER A 218 5.48 -6.53 -9.48
C SER A 218 4.44 -7.54 -8.98
N GLY A 219 4.81 -8.81 -8.90
CA GLY A 219 3.92 -9.85 -8.41
C GLY A 219 3.03 -10.44 -9.51
N ALA A 220 1.74 -10.57 -9.24
CA ALA A 220 0.75 -11.21 -10.12
C ALA A 220 0.02 -10.23 -11.07
N TRP A 221 0.69 -9.17 -11.43
CA TRP A 221 0.16 -8.09 -12.29
C TRP A 221 0.49 -8.32 -13.74
#